data_e309849548360a79bed7c3178f497ba5
#
_entry.id   e309849548360a79bed7c3178f497ba5
#
_cell.length_a   1.000
_cell.length_b   1.000
_cell.length_c   1.000
_cell.angle_alpha   90.00
_cell.angle_beta   90.00
_cell.angle_gamma   90.00
#
_symmetry.space_group_name_H-M   'P 1'
#
loop_
_entity.id
_entity.type
_entity.pdbx_description
1 polymer ?
#
loop_
_entity_poly.entity_id
_entity_poly.type
_entity_poly.pdbx_seq_one_letter_code
_entity_poly.pdbx_strand_id
1 'polypeptide(L)'
;MKERIALMVGERKARRLYMGTFHSVFIRFLREFAESLGYPSAFTIYDTSDSISAIKTCLKELQLDDKVYKPKDVLSRISMAKNNLVTASAYRRNPTALQNDAAAKKPRICDIYDLYAYKCKMAGVMDFDDILLNMNILLRDNPAALESISGRFDYIMVDEYQDTNFSQYLILKKLSQFHKNICVVGDDSQSIYAFRGAKIENILNFKKDYPEHHIFRLEQNYRSTKTIVEAANSLIARNSARIPKECYSMGEEGEKIRLIQAYTEQEEALLVASSIITRIHSESAQYQDFAILYRTNAQSRALEEALRKRNLPYVIYSGNSFFERAEVKDMMAYLKLAVNLNDDESFKRVVNKPALSLIHISEPTRPRLISY
;
A
#
# COMPACT_ATOMS: atom_id res chain seq x y z
N MET A 1 -2.23 16.59 7.92
CA MET A 1 -1.61 16.21 9.20
C MET A 1 -0.44 17.13 9.59
N LYS A 2 0.57 17.34 8.74
CA LYS A 2 1.72 18.24 9.06
C LYS A 2 1.30 19.63 9.48
N GLU A 3 0.39 20.26 8.74
CA GLU A 3 -0.14 21.61 9.06
C GLU A 3 -0.82 21.64 10.42
N ARG A 4 -1.68 20.65 10.72
CA ARG A 4 -2.35 20.57 12.04
C ARG A 4 -1.36 20.40 13.18
N ILE A 5 -0.30 19.62 12.99
CA ILE A 5 0.76 19.47 14.01
C ILE A 5 1.58 20.74 14.11
N ALA A 6 1.88 21.42 12.98
CA ALA A 6 2.58 22.70 12.99
C ALA A 6 1.83 23.78 13.79
N LEU A 7 0.50 23.81 13.72
CA LEU A 7 -0.32 24.69 14.54
C LEU A 7 -0.21 24.40 16.05
N MET A 8 0.00 23.13 16.44
CA MET A 8 0.08 22.73 17.84
C MET A 8 1.49 22.93 18.45
N VAL A 9 2.54 22.58 17.69
CA VAL A 9 3.92 22.54 18.22
C VAL A 9 4.84 23.59 17.60
N GLY A 10 4.35 24.37 16.64
CA GLY A 10 5.09 25.38 15.87
C GLY A 10 5.80 24.76 14.65
N GLU A 11 5.93 25.57 13.58
CA GLU A 11 6.49 25.11 12.29
C GLU A 11 7.92 24.56 12.42
N ARG A 12 8.77 25.20 13.23
CA ARG A 12 10.18 24.82 13.40
C ARG A 12 10.30 23.39 13.94
N LYS A 13 9.46 23.01 14.93
CA LYS A 13 9.45 21.65 15.50
C LYS A 13 8.83 20.68 14.50
N ALA A 14 7.70 21.04 13.88
CA ALA A 14 7.01 20.20 12.91
C ALA A 14 7.88 19.81 11.71
N ARG A 15 8.76 20.70 11.22
CA ARG A 15 9.70 20.41 10.13
C ARG A 15 10.76 19.36 10.48
N ARG A 16 11.07 19.17 11.76
CA ARG A 16 12.05 18.16 12.23
C ARG A 16 11.46 16.76 12.38
N LEU A 17 10.12 16.64 12.39
CA LEU A 17 9.47 15.36 12.54
C LEU A 17 9.56 14.51 11.25
N TYR A 18 9.93 13.27 11.43
CA TYR A 18 9.78 12.25 10.38
C TYR A 18 8.33 11.78 10.36
N MET A 19 7.55 12.31 9.44
CA MET A 19 6.12 12.08 9.36
C MET A 19 5.72 11.68 7.95
N GLY A 20 4.96 10.61 7.83
CA GLY A 20 4.47 10.10 6.56
C GLY A 20 4.10 8.62 6.63
N THR A 21 3.85 8.02 5.48
CA THR A 21 3.71 6.56 5.36
C THR A 21 5.07 5.87 5.59
N PHE A 22 5.06 4.60 5.96
CA PHE A 22 6.28 3.80 6.11
C PHE A 22 7.24 3.97 4.94
N HIS A 23 6.75 3.80 3.72
CA HIS A 23 7.55 3.94 2.51
C HIS A 23 8.18 5.34 2.39
N SER A 24 7.39 6.40 2.61
CA SER A 24 7.89 7.78 2.46
C SER A 24 8.99 8.15 3.47
N VAL A 25 8.94 7.56 4.66
CA VAL A 25 9.96 7.74 5.69
C VAL A 25 11.19 6.90 5.38
N PHE A 26 11.00 5.62 5.04
CA PHE A 26 12.11 4.68 4.81
C PHE A 26 12.91 4.99 3.55
N ILE A 27 12.28 5.50 2.49
CA ILE A 27 12.99 5.96 1.29
C ILE A 27 14.09 6.97 1.62
N ARG A 28 13.88 7.85 2.61
CA ARG A 28 14.89 8.85 3.00
C ARG A 28 16.13 8.16 3.58
N PHE A 29 15.95 7.16 4.44
CA PHE A 29 17.06 6.40 5.01
C PHE A 29 17.74 5.52 3.96
N LEU A 30 16.94 4.88 3.10
CA LEU A 30 17.50 4.07 2.02
C LEU A 30 18.33 4.91 1.04
N ARG A 31 17.97 6.17 0.78
CA ARG A 31 18.78 7.06 -0.06
C ARG A 31 20.09 7.45 0.60
N GLU A 32 20.08 7.68 1.92
CA GLU A 32 21.26 8.01 2.70
C GLU A 32 22.25 6.84 2.76
N PHE A 33 21.77 5.60 2.86
CA PHE A 33 22.57 4.40 2.98
C PHE A 33 22.55 3.53 1.70
N ALA A 34 22.18 4.08 0.56
CA ALA A 34 21.96 3.34 -0.68
C ALA A 34 23.20 2.56 -1.12
N GLU A 35 24.39 3.15 -1.02
CA GLU A 35 25.65 2.55 -1.43
C GLU A 35 25.98 1.28 -0.64
N SER A 36 25.68 1.26 0.66
CA SER A 36 25.86 0.07 1.50
C SER A 36 24.97 -1.11 1.09
N LEU A 37 23.87 -0.80 0.41
CA LEU A 37 22.97 -1.78 -0.19
C LEU A 37 23.33 -2.06 -1.66
N GLY A 38 24.34 -1.38 -2.21
CA GLY A 38 24.75 -1.46 -3.62
C GLY A 38 23.73 -0.86 -4.59
N TYR A 39 23.05 0.19 -4.20
CA TYR A 39 22.19 1.01 -5.06
C TYR A 39 22.77 2.42 -5.20
N PRO A 40 22.48 3.12 -6.31
CA PRO A 40 22.78 4.55 -6.38
C PRO A 40 21.89 5.31 -5.41
N SER A 41 22.36 6.41 -4.84
CA SER A 41 21.56 7.27 -3.95
C SER A 41 20.34 7.86 -4.67
N ALA A 42 20.42 8.01 -5.99
CA ALA A 42 19.37 8.50 -6.88
C ALA A 42 18.50 7.38 -7.47
N PHE A 43 18.42 6.21 -6.80
CA PHE A 43 17.55 5.13 -7.28
C PHE A 43 16.12 5.61 -7.54
N THR A 44 15.48 5.05 -8.56
CA THR A 44 14.07 5.32 -8.88
C THR A 44 13.15 4.25 -8.31
N ILE A 45 11.86 4.55 -8.27
CA ILE A 45 10.86 3.65 -7.69
C ILE A 45 9.91 3.25 -8.78
N TYR A 46 9.76 1.93 -8.98
CA TYR A 46 8.76 1.37 -9.87
C TYR A 46 7.38 1.37 -9.21
N ASP A 47 6.39 1.81 -9.96
CA ASP A 47 5.00 1.57 -9.62
C ASP A 47 4.56 0.15 -10.03
N THR A 48 3.30 -0.19 -9.76
CA THR A 48 2.76 -1.50 -10.10
C THR A 48 2.79 -1.76 -11.61
N SER A 49 2.58 -0.73 -12.44
CA SER A 49 2.61 -0.89 -13.91
C SER A 49 4.03 -1.10 -14.44
N ASP A 50 5.00 -0.38 -13.87
CA ASP A 50 6.41 -0.53 -14.19
C ASP A 50 6.89 -1.95 -13.80
N SER A 51 6.52 -2.41 -12.61
CA SER A 51 6.86 -3.76 -12.12
C SER A 51 6.25 -4.87 -12.98
N ILE A 52 4.99 -4.73 -13.40
CA ILE A 52 4.33 -5.67 -14.33
C ILE A 52 5.04 -5.69 -15.69
N SER A 53 5.46 -4.53 -16.19
CA SER A 53 6.19 -4.43 -17.46
C SER A 53 7.57 -5.11 -17.37
N ALA A 54 8.30 -4.88 -16.27
CA ALA A 54 9.57 -5.54 -16.01
C ALA A 54 9.42 -7.07 -15.92
N ILE A 55 8.38 -7.56 -15.25
CA ILE A 55 8.08 -9.01 -15.20
C ILE A 55 7.77 -9.56 -16.58
N LYS A 56 7.01 -8.85 -17.43
CA LYS A 56 6.78 -9.28 -18.83
C LYS A 56 8.09 -9.41 -19.61
N THR A 57 9.03 -8.50 -19.38
CA THR A 57 10.38 -8.59 -19.97
C THR A 57 11.11 -9.84 -19.48
N CYS A 58 11.06 -10.13 -18.18
CA CYS A 58 11.65 -11.36 -17.63
C CYS A 58 11.02 -12.64 -18.24
N LEU A 59 9.71 -12.67 -18.38
CA LEU A 59 9.01 -13.82 -19.00
C LEU A 59 9.47 -14.06 -20.44
N LYS A 60 9.60 -12.99 -21.24
CA LYS A 60 10.11 -13.09 -22.61
C LYS A 60 11.55 -13.64 -22.66
N GLU A 61 12.44 -13.15 -21.82
CA GLU A 61 13.85 -13.60 -21.76
C GLU A 61 13.97 -15.06 -21.31
N LEU A 62 13.12 -15.48 -20.39
CA LEU A 62 13.05 -16.86 -19.92
C LEU A 62 12.25 -17.78 -20.85
N GLN A 63 11.71 -17.24 -21.95
CA GLN A 63 10.86 -17.96 -22.92
C GLN A 63 9.64 -18.62 -22.25
N LEU A 64 9.02 -17.93 -21.30
CA LEU A 64 7.86 -18.41 -20.56
C LEU A 64 6.56 -17.81 -21.12
N ASP A 65 5.51 -18.63 -21.20
CA ASP A 65 4.18 -18.20 -21.65
C ASP A 65 3.50 -17.31 -20.60
N ASP A 66 3.14 -16.10 -21.00
CA ASP A 66 2.47 -15.10 -20.14
C ASP A 66 1.02 -15.45 -19.81
N LYS A 67 0.40 -16.39 -20.52
CA LYS A 67 -0.92 -16.96 -20.20
C LYS A 67 -0.84 -17.90 -18.99
N VAL A 68 0.26 -18.64 -18.87
CA VAL A 68 0.55 -19.52 -17.73
C VAL A 68 1.07 -18.71 -16.55
N TYR A 69 2.07 -17.88 -16.80
CA TYR A 69 2.70 -17.00 -15.81
C TYR A 69 2.14 -15.58 -15.92
N LYS A 70 0.87 -15.41 -15.58
CA LYS A 70 0.25 -14.07 -15.66
C LYS A 70 1.06 -13.06 -14.87
N PRO A 71 1.54 -11.96 -15.48
CA PRO A 71 2.46 -11.02 -14.83
C PRO A 71 1.97 -10.47 -13.49
N LYS A 72 0.66 -10.23 -13.35
CA LYS A 72 0.06 -9.77 -12.09
C LYS A 72 0.13 -10.83 -10.98
N ASP A 73 -0.09 -12.11 -11.32
CA ASP A 73 -0.03 -13.20 -10.34
C ASP A 73 1.43 -13.43 -9.89
N VAL A 74 2.37 -13.36 -10.85
CA VAL A 74 3.81 -13.44 -10.57
C VAL A 74 4.25 -12.31 -9.65
N LEU A 75 3.86 -11.06 -9.97
CA LEU A 75 4.16 -9.92 -9.11
C LEU A 75 3.59 -10.11 -7.70
N SER A 76 2.33 -10.56 -7.58
CA SER A 76 1.71 -10.83 -6.28
C SER A 76 2.48 -11.87 -5.47
N ARG A 77 3.01 -12.92 -6.13
CA ARG A 77 3.81 -13.95 -5.47
C ARG A 77 5.15 -13.40 -4.98
N ILE A 78 5.83 -12.61 -5.80
CA ILE A 78 7.09 -11.95 -5.45
C ILE A 78 6.87 -10.95 -4.30
N SER A 79 5.81 -10.14 -4.38
CA SER A 79 5.41 -9.19 -3.35
C SER A 79 5.19 -9.89 -2.00
N MET A 80 4.45 -11.00 -2.00
CA MET A 80 4.24 -11.80 -0.78
C MET A 80 5.54 -12.32 -0.21
N ALA A 81 6.48 -12.78 -1.05
CA ALA A 81 7.80 -13.23 -0.61
C ALA A 81 8.59 -12.08 0.03
N LYS A 82 8.67 -10.91 -0.63
CA LYS A 82 9.36 -9.72 -0.10
C LYS A 82 8.76 -9.23 1.22
N ASN A 83 7.45 -9.19 1.34
CA ASN A 83 6.75 -8.80 2.57
C ASN A 83 7.00 -9.77 3.74
N ASN A 84 7.33 -11.02 3.44
CA ASN A 84 7.79 -12.01 4.43
C ASN A 84 9.33 -12.08 4.52
N LEU A 85 10.05 -11.09 4.00
CA LEU A 85 11.50 -10.97 4.03
C LEU A 85 12.25 -12.12 3.33
N VAL A 86 11.62 -12.76 2.36
CA VAL A 86 12.22 -13.81 1.55
C VAL A 86 12.80 -13.18 0.28
N THR A 87 14.12 -13.01 0.25
CA THR A 87 14.87 -12.56 -0.93
C THR A 87 14.78 -13.59 -2.07
N ALA A 88 15.10 -13.21 -3.30
CA ALA A 88 15.14 -14.13 -4.43
C ALA A 88 16.03 -15.34 -4.16
N SER A 89 17.24 -15.14 -3.62
CA SER A 89 18.15 -16.21 -3.25
C SER A 89 17.63 -17.12 -2.12
N ALA A 90 16.90 -16.56 -1.15
CA ALA A 90 16.25 -17.33 -0.10
C ALA A 90 15.05 -18.13 -0.64
N TYR A 91 14.30 -17.55 -1.58
CA TYR A 91 13.17 -18.22 -2.23
C TYR A 91 13.62 -19.46 -2.98
N ARG A 92 14.71 -19.37 -3.74
CA ARG A 92 15.32 -20.52 -4.46
C ARG A 92 15.73 -21.66 -3.53
N ARG A 93 16.11 -21.35 -2.30
CA ARG A 93 16.51 -22.33 -1.27
C ARG A 93 15.36 -22.79 -0.37
N ASN A 94 14.12 -22.38 -0.65
CA ASN A 94 12.96 -22.75 0.16
C ASN A 94 12.17 -23.89 -0.50
N PRO A 95 12.31 -25.16 -0.03
CA PRO A 95 11.66 -26.31 -0.63
C PRO A 95 10.13 -26.19 -0.64
N THR A 96 9.55 -25.64 0.43
CA THR A 96 8.10 -25.46 0.55
C THR A 96 7.56 -24.49 -0.49
N ALA A 97 8.27 -23.37 -0.73
CA ALA A 97 7.88 -22.40 -1.76
C ALA A 97 7.94 -23.04 -3.15
N LEU A 98 9.00 -23.78 -3.45
CA LEU A 98 9.17 -24.48 -4.74
C LEU A 98 8.11 -25.56 -4.95
N GLN A 99 7.77 -26.34 -3.91
CA GLN A 99 6.69 -27.33 -3.97
C GLN A 99 5.34 -26.68 -4.23
N ASN A 100 5.03 -25.57 -3.55
CA ASN A 100 3.79 -24.83 -3.76
C ASN A 100 3.70 -24.26 -5.20
N ASP A 101 4.82 -23.80 -5.74
CA ASP A 101 4.86 -23.30 -7.12
C ASP A 101 4.67 -24.43 -8.14
N ALA A 102 5.28 -25.59 -7.89
CA ALA A 102 5.08 -26.79 -8.72
C ALA A 102 3.62 -27.26 -8.67
N ALA A 103 3.02 -27.35 -7.48
CA ALA A 103 1.62 -27.69 -7.30
C ALA A 103 0.68 -26.70 -8.01
N ALA A 104 1.02 -25.42 -8.05
CA ALA A 104 0.32 -24.38 -8.81
C ALA A 104 0.62 -24.41 -10.32
N LYS A 105 1.36 -25.41 -10.83
CA LYS A 105 1.83 -25.52 -12.22
C LYS A 105 2.67 -24.33 -12.69
N LYS A 106 3.39 -23.70 -11.78
CA LYS A 106 4.26 -22.52 -12.04
C LYS A 106 5.67 -22.73 -11.45
N PRO A 107 6.39 -23.81 -11.78
CA PRO A 107 7.67 -24.17 -11.11
C PRO A 107 8.83 -23.16 -11.34
N ARG A 108 8.70 -22.27 -12.34
CA ARG A 108 9.74 -21.32 -12.72
C ARG A 108 9.61 -19.93 -12.05
N ILE A 109 8.75 -19.79 -11.00
CA ILE A 109 8.59 -18.53 -10.26
C ILE A 109 9.93 -18.05 -9.67
N CYS A 110 10.75 -18.98 -9.13
CA CYS A 110 12.05 -18.65 -8.59
C CYS A 110 12.99 -18.02 -9.63
N ASP A 111 12.97 -18.53 -10.87
CA ASP A 111 13.82 -18.00 -11.95
C ASP A 111 13.36 -16.59 -12.37
N ILE A 112 12.04 -16.38 -12.41
CA ILE A 112 11.46 -15.06 -12.72
C ILE A 112 11.83 -14.08 -11.60
N TYR A 113 11.75 -14.49 -10.35
CA TYR A 113 12.08 -13.63 -9.21
C TYR A 113 13.57 -13.26 -9.20
N ASP A 114 14.45 -14.22 -9.43
CA ASP A 114 15.90 -13.96 -9.53
C ASP A 114 16.21 -12.95 -10.65
N LEU A 115 15.66 -13.17 -11.85
CA LEU A 115 15.90 -12.28 -12.98
C LEU A 115 15.29 -10.90 -12.76
N TYR A 116 14.09 -10.81 -12.18
CA TYR A 116 13.44 -9.55 -11.84
C TYR A 116 14.26 -8.75 -10.82
N ALA A 117 14.68 -9.40 -9.73
CA ALA A 117 15.50 -8.75 -8.70
C ALA A 117 16.84 -8.28 -9.25
N TYR A 118 17.50 -9.11 -10.09
CA TYR A 118 18.73 -8.74 -10.78
C TYR A 118 18.56 -7.51 -11.66
N LYS A 119 17.51 -7.49 -12.52
CA LYS A 119 17.23 -6.35 -13.42
C LYS A 119 16.94 -5.08 -12.65
N CYS A 120 16.10 -5.14 -11.61
CA CYS A 120 15.83 -3.98 -10.75
C CYS A 120 17.13 -3.44 -10.13
N LYS A 121 18.00 -4.34 -9.67
CA LYS A 121 19.29 -3.96 -9.09
C LYS A 121 20.21 -3.28 -10.11
N MET A 122 20.34 -3.85 -11.30
CA MET A 122 21.17 -3.30 -12.39
C MET A 122 20.65 -1.96 -12.91
N ALA A 123 19.33 -1.83 -12.97
CA ALA A 123 18.68 -0.57 -13.36
C ALA A 123 18.70 0.50 -12.24
N GLY A 124 19.19 0.19 -11.06
CA GLY A 124 19.17 1.11 -9.92
C GLY A 124 17.75 1.48 -9.51
N VAL A 125 16.82 0.53 -9.47
CA VAL A 125 15.42 0.74 -9.12
C VAL A 125 14.99 -0.16 -7.97
N MET A 126 14.00 0.29 -7.21
CA MET A 126 13.30 -0.49 -6.20
C MET A 126 11.79 -0.45 -6.48
N ASP A 127 11.08 -1.55 -6.30
CA ASP A 127 9.62 -1.50 -6.19
C ASP A 127 9.19 -1.17 -4.74
N PHE A 128 7.90 -1.03 -4.48
CA PHE A 128 7.40 -0.70 -3.15
C PHE A 128 7.76 -1.76 -2.10
N ASP A 129 7.79 -3.03 -2.46
CA ASP A 129 8.12 -4.11 -1.53
C ASP A 129 9.63 -4.16 -1.26
N ASP A 130 10.46 -3.77 -2.24
CA ASP A 130 11.91 -3.62 -2.06
C ASP A 130 12.27 -2.57 -1.02
N ILE A 131 11.49 -1.53 -0.88
CA ILE A 131 11.72 -0.48 0.13
C ILE A 131 11.68 -1.10 1.54
N LEU A 132 10.66 -1.93 1.82
CA LEU A 132 10.54 -2.59 3.11
C LEU A 132 11.58 -3.70 3.30
N LEU A 133 11.83 -4.49 2.27
CA LEU A 133 12.83 -5.56 2.28
C LEU A 133 14.23 -5.00 2.52
N ASN A 134 14.65 -4.01 1.72
CA ASN A 134 15.97 -3.40 1.83
C ASN A 134 16.15 -2.62 3.14
N MET A 135 15.09 -2.00 3.68
CA MET A 135 15.16 -1.38 5.00
C MET A 135 15.45 -2.42 6.10
N ASN A 136 14.80 -3.59 6.05
CA ASN A 136 15.10 -4.68 6.97
C ASN A 136 16.54 -5.23 6.80
N ILE A 137 17.00 -5.37 5.55
CA ILE A 137 18.37 -5.79 5.26
C ILE A 137 19.38 -4.77 5.81
N LEU A 138 19.16 -3.47 5.53
CA LEU A 138 20.00 -2.38 6.04
C LEU A 138 20.15 -2.45 7.56
N LEU A 139 19.02 -2.50 8.28
CA LEU A 139 19.00 -2.53 9.74
C LEU A 139 19.54 -3.85 10.33
N ARG A 140 19.58 -4.94 9.56
CA ARG A 140 20.14 -6.23 9.97
C ARG A 140 21.63 -6.26 9.79
N ASP A 141 22.11 -5.84 8.62
CA ASP A 141 23.46 -6.10 8.14
C ASP A 141 24.42 -4.91 8.36
N ASN A 142 23.89 -3.73 8.70
CA ASN A 142 24.67 -2.52 8.95
C ASN A 142 24.36 -1.93 10.33
N PRO A 143 25.09 -2.34 11.39
CA PRO A 143 24.90 -1.84 12.76
C PRO A 143 25.06 -0.31 12.88
N ALA A 144 25.98 0.28 12.12
CA ALA A 144 26.21 1.72 12.13
C ALA A 144 24.98 2.49 11.56
N ALA A 145 24.35 1.94 10.52
CA ALA A 145 23.10 2.52 10.00
C ALA A 145 21.96 2.38 11.01
N LEU A 146 21.86 1.22 11.68
CA LEU A 146 20.85 1.00 12.71
C LEU A 146 21.02 1.99 13.86
N GLU A 147 22.22 2.18 14.39
CA GLU A 147 22.51 3.13 15.46
C GLU A 147 22.25 4.58 15.02
N SER A 148 22.73 4.96 13.84
CA SER A 148 22.51 6.27 13.28
C SER A 148 21.03 6.61 13.09
N ILE A 149 20.24 5.66 12.55
CA ILE A 149 18.80 5.89 12.28
C ILE A 149 17.99 5.89 13.57
N SER A 150 18.18 4.89 14.44
CA SER A 150 17.43 4.81 15.71
C SER A 150 17.77 5.93 16.67
N GLY A 151 19.02 6.40 16.70
CA GLY A 151 19.44 7.54 17.52
C GLY A 151 18.82 8.90 17.13
N ARG A 152 18.11 8.97 15.99
CA ARG A 152 17.37 10.18 15.57
C ARG A 152 16.00 10.31 16.23
N PHE A 153 15.55 9.26 16.88
CA PHE A 153 14.20 9.16 17.45
C PHE A 153 14.24 9.00 18.95
N ASP A 154 13.62 9.94 19.66
CA ASP A 154 13.30 9.78 21.07
C ASP A 154 11.99 9.00 21.23
N TYR A 155 11.06 9.14 20.29
CA TYR A 155 9.74 8.51 20.29
C TYR A 155 9.36 8.05 18.88
N ILE A 156 8.72 6.89 18.80
CA ILE A 156 8.12 6.36 17.58
C ILE A 156 6.61 6.25 17.80
N MET A 157 5.83 6.84 16.91
CA MET A 157 4.37 6.78 16.95
C MET A 157 3.86 6.13 15.66
N VAL A 158 2.99 5.13 15.81
CA VAL A 158 2.43 4.38 14.67
C VAL A 158 0.92 4.37 14.78
N ASP A 159 0.26 4.83 13.73
CA ASP A 159 -1.19 4.77 13.58
C ASP A 159 -1.59 3.58 12.72
N GLU A 160 -2.84 3.10 12.86
CA GLU A 160 -3.40 1.96 12.14
C GLU A 160 -2.51 0.69 12.28
N TYR A 161 -2.02 0.43 13.48
CA TYR A 161 -1.02 -0.61 13.71
C TYR A 161 -1.51 -2.01 13.36
N GLN A 162 -2.83 -2.28 13.39
CA GLN A 162 -3.46 -3.54 12.99
C GLN A 162 -3.25 -3.87 11.50
N ASP A 163 -2.95 -2.87 10.67
CA ASP A 163 -2.74 -3.03 9.22
C ASP A 163 -1.27 -3.19 8.84
N THR A 164 -0.37 -3.26 9.83
CA THR A 164 1.04 -3.47 9.58
C THR A 164 1.34 -4.90 9.12
N ASN A 165 2.25 -5.05 8.14
CA ASN A 165 2.77 -6.33 7.73
C ASN A 165 3.98 -6.74 8.58
N PHE A 166 4.47 -7.98 8.39
CA PHE A 166 5.60 -8.52 9.14
C PHE A 166 6.89 -7.71 8.95
N SER A 167 7.14 -7.23 7.74
CA SER A 167 8.31 -6.42 7.42
C SER A 167 8.32 -5.10 8.18
N GLN A 168 7.18 -4.39 8.21
CA GLN A 168 7.01 -3.14 8.94
C GLN A 168 7.16 -3.33 10.45
N TYR A 169 6.55 -4.37 10.97
CA TYR A 169 6.67 -4.74 12.39
C TYR A 169 8.15 -4.93 12.82
N LEU A 170 8.93 -5.68 12.03
CA LEU A 170 10.34 -5.91 12.36
C LEU A 170 11.19 -4.64 12.29
N ILE A 171 10.93 -3.75 11.33
CA ILE A 171 11.61 -2.44 11.26
C ILE A 171 11.33 -1.64 12.52
N LEU A 172 10.06 -1.52 12.91
CA LEU A 172 9.68 -0.80 14.11
C LEU A 172 10.34 -1.37 15.37
N LYS A 173 10.35 -2.69 15.50
CA LYS A 173 10.98 -3.38 16.63
C LYS A 173 12.47 -3.08 16.71
N LYS A 174 13.17 -3.06 15.58
CA LYS A 174 14.60 -2.70 15.52
C LYS A 174 14.85 -1.23 15.84
N LEU A 175 14.05 -0.33 15.29
CA LEU A 175 14.23 1.10 15.52
C LEU A 175 13.95 1.51 16.97
N SER A 176 13.02 0.82 17.65
CA SER A 176 12.66 1.10 19.04
C SER A 176 13.50 0.33 20.09
N GLN A 177 14.39 -0.57 19.66
CA GLN A 177 15.06 -1.51 20.57
C GLN A 177 15.90 -0.85 21.66
N PHE A 178 16.47 0.34 21.42
CA PHE A 178 17.36 1.02 22.36
C PHE A 178 16.61 1.82 23.41
N HIS A 179 15.54 2.52 23.03
CA HIS A 179 14.81 3.44 23.90
C HIS A 179 13.43 2.91 24.32
N LYS A 180 12.86 1.95 23.57
CA LYS A 180 11.53 1.35 23.79
C LYS A 180 10.36 2.35 23.86
N ASN A 181 10.58 3.61 23.51
CA ASN A 181 9.57 4.66 23.47
C ASN A 181 8.74 4.55 22.20
N ILE A 182 7.88 3.55 22.13
CA ILE A 182 6.97 3.33 21.02
C ILE A 182 5.52 3.45 21.48
N CYS A 183 4.74 4.21 20.75
CA CYS A 183 3.29 4.32 20.93
C CYS A 183 2.61 3.83 19.66
N VAL A 184 1.77 2.82 19.78
CA VAL A 184 0.97 2.30 18.67
C VAL A 184 -0.50 2.58 18.92
N VAL A 185 -1.18 3.02 17.89
CA VAL A 185 -2.63 3.24 17.89
C VAL A 185 -3.23 2.31 16.84
N GLY A 186 -4.32 1.66 17.18
CA GLY A 186 -4.98 0.75 16.26
C GLY A 186 -6.25 0.15 16.83
N ASP A 187 -7.01 -0.45 15.96
CA ASP A 187 -8.24 -1.15 16.27
C ASP A 187 -8.25 -2.52 15.60
N ASP A 188 -8.06 -3.57 16.39
CA ASP A 188 -8.06 -4.95 15.92
C ASP A 188 -9.35 -5.35 15.19
N SER A 189 -10.46 -4.70 15.54
CA SER A 189 -11.76 -4.91 14.89
C SER A 189 -11.81 -4.35 13.46
N GLN A 190 -10.90 -3.44 13.10
CA GLN A 190 -10.78 -2.84 11.78
C GLN A 190 -9.68 -3.49 10.91
N SER A 191 -9.07 -4.60 11.34
CA SER A 191 -8.05 -5.32 10.56
C SER A 191 -8.66 -6.04 9.37
N ILE A 192 -8.76 -5.35 8.23
CA ILE A 192 -9.38 -5.85 6.99
C ILE A 192 -8.39 -5.99 5.83
N TYR A 193 -7.09 -5.74 6.04
CA TYR A 193 -6.05 -5.77 5.00
C TYR A 193 -5.17 -7.02 5.02
N ALA A 194 -5.62 -8.13 5.60
CA ALA A 194 -4.89 -9.40 5.59
C ALA A 194 -4.52 -9.87 4.16
N PHE A 195 -5.40 -9.63 3.18
CA PHE A 195 -5.14 -9.93 1.76
C PHE A 195 -4.01 -9.10 1.14
N ARG A 196 -3.60 -8.01 1.79
CA ARG A 196 -2.41 -7.19 1.45
C ARG A 196 -1.19 -7.49 2.32
N GLY A 197 -1.24 -8.56 3.11
CA GLY A 197 -0.15 -9.00 3.97
C GLY A 197 -0.14 -8.40 5.38
N ALA A 198 -1.18 -7.66 5.78
CA ALA A 198 -1.34 -7.21 7.16
C ALA A 198 -1.43 -8.41 8.11
N LYS A 199 -0.84 -8.27 9.29
CA LYS A 199 -0.75 -9.29 10.33
C LYS A 199 -1.39 -8.76 11.62
N ILE A 200 -2.62 -9.19 11.89
CA ILE A 200 -3.33 -8.82 13.13
C ILE A 200 -2.54 -9.22 14.38
N GLU A 201 -1.75 -10.28 14.27
CA GLU A 201 -0.89 -10.76 15.35
C GLU A 201 0.08 -9.69 15.85
N ASN A 202 0.46 -8.71 15.01
CA ASN A 202 1.34 -7.61 15.40
C ASN A 202 0.74 -6.81 16.54
N ILE A 203 -0.55 -6.46 16.47
CA ILE A 203 -1.22 -5.72 17.55
C ILE A 203 -1.59 -6.63 18.72
N LEU A 204 -2.06 -7.86 18.44
CA LEU A 204 -2.46 -8.79 19.49
C LEU A 204 -1.27 -9.25 20.35
N ASN A 205 -0.09 -9.36 19.77
CA ASN A 205 1.14 -9.78 20.47
C ASN A 205 2.00 -8.62 20.95
N PHE A 206 1.59 -7.37 20.79
CA PHE A 206 2.37 -6.19 21.21
C PHE A 206 2.83 -6.29 22.65
N LYS A 207 1.97 -6.76 23.56
CA LYS A 207 2.28 -6.99 24.96
C LYS A 207 3.41 -8.00 25.24
N LYS A 208 3.66 -8.93 24.31
CA LYS A 208 4.76 -9.89 24.43
C LYS A 208 6.10 -9.25 24.08
N ASP A 209 6.10 -8.33 23.11
CA ASP A 209 7.28 -7.62 22.68
C ASP A 209 7.68 -6.50 23.63
N TYR A 210 6.68 -5.88 24.27
CA TYR A 210 6.84 -4.76 25.21
C TYR A 210 6.12 -5.08 26.52
N PRO A 211 6.72 -5.89 27.41
CA PRO A 211 6.07 -6.31 28.67
C PRO A 211 5.66 -5.17 29.60
N GLU A 212 6.40 -4.07 29.56
CA GLU A 212 6.14 -2.87 30.39
C GLU A 212 5.18 -1.86 29.74
N HIS A 213 4.42 -2.29 28.72
CA HIS A 213 3.50 -1.42 28.02
C HIS A 213 2.31 -0.98 28.86
N HIS A 214 1.77 0.19 28.57
CA HIS A 214 0.51 0.69 29.10
C HIS A 214 -0.56 0.67 28.03
N ILE A 215 -1.77 0.21 28.35
CA ILE A 215 -2.90 0.17 27.43
C ILE A 215 -3.91 1.26 27.82
N PHE A 216 -4.20 2.14 26.86
CA PHE A 216 -5.26 3.13 26.96
C PHE A 216 -6.38 2.74 25.98
N ARG A 217 -7.62 2.66 26.46
CA ARG A 217 -8.78 2.34 25.63
C ARG A 217 -9.54 3.61 25.31
N LEU A 218 -9.75 3.84 24.00
CA LEU A 218 -10.56 4.95 23.50
C LEU A 218 -11.91 4.38 23.08
N GLU A 219 -12.83 4.21 24.05
CA GLU A 219 -14.10 3.51 23.85
C GLU A 219 -15.24 4.47 23.47
N GLN A 220 -15.09 5.77 23.72
CA GLN A 220 -16.10 6.75 23.31
C GLN A 220 -16.03 7.03 21.81
N ASN A 221 -17.14 6.76 21.13
CA ASN A 221 -17.33 7.07 19.71
C ASN A 221 -18.00 8.45 19.58
N TYR A 222 -17.32 9.35 18.85
CA TYR A 222 -17.82 10.73 18.58
C TYR A 222 -18.38 10.91 17.19
N ARG A 223 -18.36 9.85 16.36
CA ARG A 223 -18.72 9.92 14.95
C ARG A 223 -20.17 9.52 14.71
N SER A 224 -20.62 8.47 15.37
CA SER A 224 -21.84 7.76 15.03
C SER A 224 -22.88 7.84 16.14
N THR A 225 -24.14 7.70 15.77
CA THR A 225 -25.28 7.59 16.69
C THR A 225 -25.20 6.27 17.50
N LYS A 226 -25.95 6.19 18.59
CA LYS A 226 -25.97 5.00 19.47
C LYS A 226 -26.38 3.74 18.70
N THR A 227 -27.44 3.80 17.92
CA THR A 227 -27.93 2.68 17.09
C THR A 227 -26.83 2.08 16.21
N ILE A 228 -26.00 2.91 15.59
CA ILE A 228 -24.89 2.43 14.73
C ILE A 228 -23.81 1.76 15.58
N VAL A 229 -23.44 2.38 16.72
CA VAL A 229 -22.39 1.84 17.61
C VAL A 229 -22.82 0.51 18.24
N GLU A 230 -24.06 0.40 18.67
CA GLU A 230 -24.62 -0.84 19.24
C GLU A 230 -24.67 -1.98 18.21
N ALA A 231 -25.08 -1.67 16.97
CA ALA A 231 -25.06 -2.64 15.88
C ALA A 231 -23.64 -3.12 15.56
N ALA A 232 -22.64 -2.22 15.54
CA ALA A 232 -21.25 -2.56 15.35
C ALA A 232 -20.70 -3.42 16.49
N ASN A 233 -21.00 -3.09 17.74
CA ASN A 233 -20.63 -3.89 18.91
C ASN A 233 -21.24 -5.29 18.84
N SER A 234 -22.52 -5.40 18.49
CA SER A 234 -23.21 -6.69 18.32
C SER A 234 -22.56 -7.56 17.24
N LEU A 235 -22.16 -6.96 16.12
CA LEU A 235 -21.47 -7.66 15.05
C LEU A 235 -20.10 -8.17 15.50
N ILE A 236 -19.27 -7.29 16.06
CA ILE A 236 -17.89 -7.64 16.43
C ILE A 236 -17.82 -8.55 17.67
N ALA A 237 -18.85 -8.59 18.50
CA ALA A 237 -18.93 -9.51 19.65
C ALA A 237 -18.82 -10.99 19.24
N ARG A 238 -19.15 -11.32 17.99
CA ARG A 238 -19.02 -12.68 17.44
C ARG A 238 -17.57 -13.08 17.12
N ASN A 239 -16.66 -12.11 17.11
CA ASN A 239 -15.23 -12.38 16.93
C ASN A 239 -14.60 -12.70 18.29
N SER A 240 -14.18 -13.97 18.49
CA SER A 240 -13.56 -14.42 19.75
C SER A 240 -12.10 -13.98 19.91
N ALA A 241 -11.39 -13.76 18.80
CA ALA A 241 -9.98 -13.39 18.80
C ALA A 241 -9.81 -11.86 18.72
N ARG A 242 -10.31 -11.13 19.74
CA ARG A 242 -10.26 -9.67 19.79
C ARG A 242 -9.71 -9.16 21.13
N ILE A 243 -9.26 -7.92 21.13
CA ILE A 243 -8.98 -7.18 22.37
C ILE A 243 -10.33 -6.74 22.96
N PRO A 244 -10.71 -7.17 24.18
CA PRO A 244 -12.00 -6.80 24.75
C PRO A 244 -12.14 -5.29 24.92
N LYS A 245 -13.14 -4.73 24.28
CA LYS A 245 -13.56 -3.32 24.39
C LYS A 245 -15.03 -3.22 24.04
N GLU A 246 -15.68 -2.18 24.55
CA GLU A 246 -17.07 -1.86 24.26
C GLU A 246 -17.17 -0.37 23.91
N CYS A 247 -17.40 -0.10 22.63
CA CYS A 247 -17.56 1.27 22.18
C CYS A 247 -18.94 1.79 22.57
N TYR A 248 -19.01 3.04 23.01
CA TYR A 248 -20.29 3.71 23.33
C TYR A 248 -20.33 5.09 22.71
N SER A 249 -21.54 5.59 22.46
CA SER A 249 -21.79 6.95 21.96
C SER A 249 -22.58 7.75 22.99
N MET A 250 -22.16 8.99 23.21
CA MET A 250 -22.92 9.99 24.00
C MET A 250 -23.84 10.84 23.12
N GLY A 251 -23.84 10.58 21.81
CA GLY A 251 -24.68 11.27 20.85
C GLY A 251 -26.16 10.85 20.90
N GLU A 252 -26.88 11.23 19.87
CA GLU A 252 -28.30 10.90 19.71
C GLU A 252 -28.50 9.39 19.52
N GLU A 253 -29.72 8.91 19.78
CA GLU A 253 -30.14 7.53 19.49
C GLU A 253 -29.93 7.21 18.00
N GLY A 254 -30.37 8.12 17.15
CA GLY A 254 -30.32 7.98 15.71
C GLY A 254 -31.43 7.10 15.13
N GLU A 255 -31.50 7.05 13.82
CA GLU A 255 -32.45 6.20 13.11
C GLU A 255 -32.05 4.73 13.15
N LYS A 256 -33.05 3.86 13.00
CA LYS A 256 -32.82 2.43 12.84
C LYS A 256 -32.14 2.13 11.50
N ILE A 257 -31.22 1.17 11.52
CA ILE A 257 -30.59 0.65 10.32
C ILE A 257 -31.65 -0.02 9.44
N ARG A 258 -31.72 0.41 8.17
CA ARG A 258 -32.68 -0.14 7.19
C ARG A 258 -31.94 -1.15 6.30
N LEU A 259 -32.46 -2.34 6.19
CA LEU A 259 -32.03 -3.35 5.24
C LEU A 259 -32.95 -3.30 4.02
N ILE A 260 -32.36 -3.13 2.83
CA ILE A 260 -33.07 -3.11 1.56
C ILE A 260 -32.54 -4.27 0.72
N GLN A 261 -33.40 -5.17 0.30
CA GLN A 261 -33.06 -6.26 -0.61
C GLN A 261 -33.41 -5.88 -2.04
N ALA A 262 -32.45 -6.00 -2.95
CA ALA A 262 -32.62 -5.80 -4.38
C ALA A 262 -32.35 -7.13 -5.12
N TYR A 263 -32.98 -7.30 -6.29
CA TYR A 263 -32.80 -8.49 -7.11
C TYR A 263 -31.69 -8.34 -8.16
N THR A 264 -31.34 -7.12 -8.50
CA THR A 264 -30.29 -6.79 -9.49
C THR A 264 -29.43 -5.62 -9.02
N GLU A 265 -28.21 -5.52 -9.55
CA GLU A 265 -27.31 -4.40 -9.29
C GLU A 265 -27.92 -3.06 -9.75
N GLN A 266 -28.70 -3.08 -10.85
CA GLN A 266 -29.39 -1.89 -11.37
C GLN A 266 -30.50 -1.44 -10.44
N GLU A 267 -31.27 -2.38 -9.89
CA GLU A 267 -32.32 -2.09 -8.91
C GLU A 267 -31.71 -1.54 -7.62
N GLU A 268 -30.65 -2.15 -7.10
CA GLU A 268 -29.89 -1.65 -5.95
C GLU A 268 -29.49 -0.20 -6.16
N ALA A 269 -28.85 0.10 -7.29
CA ALA A 269 -28.39 1.45 -7.62
C ALA A 269 -29.53 2.46 -7.73
N LEU A 270 -30.69 2.07 -8.29
CA LEU A 270 -31.87 2.90 -8.38
C LEU A 270 -32.48 3.19 -7.01
N LEU A 271 -32.55 2.18 -6.14
CA LEU A 271 -33.06 2.33 -4.76
C LEU A 271 -32.17 3.26 -3.94
N VAL A 272 -30.86 3.12 -4.07
CA VAL A 272 -29.88 4.02 -3.42
C VAL A 272 -30.08 5.47 -3.90
N ALA A 273 -30.09 5.69 -5.21
CA ALA A 273 -30.28 7.03 -5.77
C ALA A 273 -31.62 7.65 -5.37
N SER A 274 -32.69 6.84 -5.32
CA SER A 274 -34.03 7.29 -4.88
C SER A 274 -34.03 7.66 -3.39
N SER A 275 -33.36 6.87 -2.55
CA SER A 275 -33.23 7.16 -1.12
C SER A 275 -32.55 8.52 -0.87
N ILE A 276 -31.47 8.81 -1.61
CA ILE A 276 -30.76 10.09 -1.53
C ILE A 276 -31.72 11.25 -1.87
N ILE A 277 -32.42 11.15 -2.98
CA ILE A 277 -33.40 12.20 -3.40
C ILE A 277 -34.48 12.42 -2.32
N THR A 278 -35.03 11.33 -1.81
CA THR A 278 -36.06 11.41 -0.76
C THR A 278 -35.52 12.16 0.46
N ARG A 279 -34.34 11.85 0.95
CA ARG A 279 -33.77 12.50 2.13
C ARG A 279 -33.40 13.97 1.89
N ILE A 280 -32.94 14.33 0.71
CA ILE A 280 -32.68 15.72 0.34
C ILE A 280 -33.99 16.55 0.44
N HIS A 281 -35.10 15.99 -0.03
CA HIS A 281 -36.39 16.71 0.00
C HIS A 281 -37.04 16.70 1.38
N SER A 282 -36.94 15.59 2.13
CA SER A 282 -37.64 15.46 3.44
C SER A 282 -36.85 16.02 4.61
N GLU A 283 -35.53 16.00 4.56
CA GLU A 283 -34.63 16.28 5.70
C GLU A 283 -33.72 17.49 5.44
N SER A 284 -33.85 18.16 4.29
CA SER A 284 -32.95 19.25 3.85
C SER A 284 -31.45 18.86 3.83
N ALA A 285 -31.16 17.59 3.64
CA ALA A 285 -29.80 17.08 3.56
C ALA A 285 -29.08 17.61 2.31
N GLN A 286 -27.75 17.78 2.41
CA GLN A 286 -26.91 18.20 1.30
C GLN A 286 -26.25 17.00 0.65
N TYR A 287 -25.83 17.08 -0.62
CA TYR A 287 -25.15 15.97 -1.31
C TYR A 287 -23.89 15.46 -0.60
N GLN A 288 -23.19 16.35 0.08
CA GLN A 288 -21.98 16.02 0.84
C GLN A 288 -22.24 15.20 2.11
N ASP A 289 -23.50 15.09 2.55
CA ASP A 289 -23.90 14.33 3.73
C ASP A 289 -24.06 12.83 3.42
N PHE A 290 -23.99 12.46 2.14
CA PHE A 290 -24.16 11.07 1.70
C PHE A 290 -22.83 10.43 1.31
N ALA A 291 -22.66 9.16 1.69
CA ALA A 291 -21.58 8.31 1.21
C ALA A 291 -22.14 6.96 0.78
N ILE A 292 -21.69 6.46 -0.38
CA ILE A 292 -22.05 5.14 -0.87
C ILE A 292 -20.77 4.28 -0.77
N LEU A 293 -20.83 3.21 0.02
CA LEU A 293 -19.72 2.26 0.21
C LEU A 293 -20.05 0.97 -0.51
N TYR A 294 -19.10 0.44 -1.26
CA TYR A 294 -19.23 -0.82 -1.99
C TYR A 294 -18.01 -1.70 -1.83
N ARG A 295 -18.17 -3.00 -2.03
CA ARG A 295 -17.09 -3.98 -1.79
C ARG A 295 -16.09 -4.07 -2.93
N THR A 296 -16.56 -3.93 -4.18
CA THR A 296 -15.73 -4.07 -5.38
C THR A 296 -15.95 -2.92 -6.34
N ASN A 297 -14.90 -2.53 -7.08
CA ASN A 297 -14.98 -1.45 -8.07
C ASN A 297 -15.97 -1.75 -9.22
N ALA A 298 -16.32 -3.01 -9.45
CA ALA A 298 -17.32 -3.35 -10.45
C ALA A 298 -18.70 -2.78 -10.13
N GLN A 299 -19.06 -2.71 -8.84
CA GLN A 299 -20.35 -2.18 -8.38
C GLN A 299 -20.51 -0.68 -8.63
N SER A 300 -19.40 0.07 -8.70
CA SER A 300 -19.46 1.53 -8.92
C SER A 300 -20.18 1.89 -10.20
N ARG A 301 -20.05 1.10 -11.27
CA ARG A 301 -20.59 1.41 -12.59
C ARG A 301 -22.12 1.54 -12.58
N ALA A 302 -22.82 0.61 -11.94
CA ALA A 302 -24.29 0.66 -11.83
C ALA A 302 -24.75 1.88 -11.00
N LEU A 303 -24.03 2.15 -9.89
CA LEU A 303 -24.28 3.30 -9.03
C LEU A 303 -24.07 4.62 -9.78
N GLU A 304 -22.95 4.78 -10.50
CA GLU A 304 -22.66 5.96 -11.31
C GLU A 304 -23.73 6.21 -12.37
N GLU A 305 -24.18 5.15 -13.06
CA GLU A 305 -25.21 5.24 -14.08
C GLU A 305 -26.55 5.71 -13.47
N ALA A 306 -26.94 5.16 -12.31
CA ALA A 306 -28.16 5.53 -11.63
C ALA A 306 -28.12 6.98 -11.11
N LEU A 307 -27.00 7.42 -10.54
CA LEU A 307 -26.79 8.78 -10.07
C LEU A 307 -26.83 9.79 -11.24
N ARG A 308 -26.16 9.46 -12.35
CA ARG A 308 -26.13 10.28 -13.57
C ARG A 308 -27.52 10.42 -14.20
N LYS A 309 -28.29 9.33 -14.32
CA LYS A 309 -29.66 9.36 -14.84
C LYS A 309 -30.57 10.25 -14.04
N ARG A 310 -30.29 10.48 -12.77
CA ARG A 310 -31.08 11.35 -11.86
C ARG A 310 -30.43 12.72 -11.63
N ASN A 311 -29.37 13.06 -12.38
CA ASN A 311 -28.63 14.32 -12.27
C ASN A 311 -28.11 14.58 -10.83
N LEU A 312 -27.75 13.52 -10.10
CA LEU A 312 -27.16 13.64 -8.77
C LEU A 312 -25.62 13.80 -8.93
N PRO A 313 -25.02 14.88 -8.40
CA PRO A 313 -23.58 15.05 -8.42
C PRO A 313 -22.90 14.04 -7.50
N TYR A 314 -21.79 13.47 -7.94
CA TYR A 314 -21.00 12.51 -7.15
C TYR A 314 -19.53 12.66 -7.41
N VAL A 315 -18.73 12.18 -6.44
CA VAL A 315 -17.27 12.07 -6.55
C VAL A 315 -16.89 10.64 -6.20
N ILE A 316 -16.03 10.01 -7.02
CA ILE A 316 -15.50 8.69 -6.72
C ILE A 316 -14.13 8.87 -6.07
N TYR A 317 -14.03 8.42 -4.82
CA TYR A 317 -12.77 8.29 -4.14
C TYR A 317 -12.15 6.93 -4.49
N SER A 318 -10.88 6.89 -4.90
CA SER A 318 -10.14 5.74 -5.43
C SER A 318 -10.34 5.42 -6.93
N GLY A 319 -10.82 6.37 -7.73
CA GLY A 319 -10.61 6.33 -9.17
C GLY A 319 -9.13 6.47 -9.54
N ASN A 320 -8.81 6.34 -10.84
CA ASN A 320 -7.43 6.51 -11.33
C ASN A 320 -6.84 7.84 -10.84
N SER A 321 -5.78 7.77 -10.06
CA SER A 321 -5.04 8.95 -9.59
C SER A 321 -4.60 9.81 -10.78
N PHE A 322 -4.48 11.13 -10.56
CA PHE A 322 -3.87 12.04 -11.54
C PHE A 322 -2.53 11.50 -12.05
N PHE A 323 -1.72 10.92 -11.17
CA PHE A 323 -0.43 10.32 -11.51
C PHE A 323 -0.51 9.01 -12.31
N GLU A 324 -1.69 8.40 -12.43
CA GLU A 324 -1.91 7.21 -13.25
C GLU A 324 -2.33 7.54 -14.69
N ARG A 325 -2.61 8.79 -14.98
CA ARG A 325 -2.90 9.25 -16.35
C ARG A 325 -1.68 9.04 -17.25
N ALA A 326 -1.93 8.62 -18.50
CA ALA A 326 -0.87 8.27 -19.44
C ALA A 326 0.12 9.42 -19.66
N GLU A 327 -0.40 10.63 -19.83
CA GLU A 327 0.38 11.85 -20.09
C GLU A 327 1.26 12.20 -18.88
N VAL A 328 0.71 12.06 -17.66
CA VAL A 328 1.46 12.33 -16.42
C VAL A 328 2.56 11.29 -16.22
N LYS A 329 2.26 10.01 -16.48
CA LYS A 329 3.27 8.95 -16.44
C LYS A 329 4.38 9.16 -17.48
N ASP A 330 4.05 9.66 -18.66
CA ASP A 330 5.05 9.98 -19.69
C ASP A 330 5.98 11.10 -19.21
N MET A 331 5.43 12.18 -18.66
CA MET A 331 6.21 13.27 -18.08
C MET A 331 7.09 12.78 -16.91
N MET A 332 6.52 11.97 -16.04
CA MET A 332 7.26 11.38 -14.92
C MET A 332 8.40 10.47 -15.39
N ALA A 333 8.22 9.74 -16.49
CA ALA A 333 9.26 8.89 -17.05
C ALA A 333 10.46 9.71 -17.58
N TYR A 334 10.24 10.87 -18.20
CA TYR A 334 11.32 11.78 -18.55
C TYR A 334 12.08 12.27 -17.31
N LEU A 335 11.36 12.67 -16.25
CA LEU A 335 11.99 13.13 -15.02
C LEU A 335 12.76 11.99 -14.31
N LYS A 336 12.24 10.77 -14.32
CA LYS A 336 12.94 9.59 -13.78
C LYS A 336 14.23 9.33 -14.54
N LEU A 337 14.24 9.43 -15.88
CA LEU A 337 15.44 9.27 -16.70
C LEU A 337 16.47 10.37 -16.46
N ALA A 338 16.05 11.62 -16.22
CA ALA A 338 16.98 12.70 -15.88
C ALA A 338 17.73 12.42 -14.56
N VAL A 339 17.15 11.65 -13.65
CA VAL A 339 17.73 11.26 -12.36
C VAL A 339 18.47 9.93 -12.44
N ASN A 340 17.92 8.97 -13.17
CA ASN A 340 18.46 7.61 -13.31
C ASN A 340 18.40 7.16 -14.77
N LEU A 341 19.51 7.30 -15.49
CA LEU A 341 19.65 6.90 -16.89
C LEU A 341 19.53 5.37 -17.11
N ASN A 342 19.58 4.59 -16.03
CA ASN A 342 19.53 3.14 -16.07
C ASN A 342 18.09 2.58 -15.93
N ASP A 343 17.08 3.44 -15.82
CA ASP A 343 15.66 3.06 -15.69
C ASP A 343 15.09 2.63 -17.05
N ASP A 344 15.20 1.33 -17.36
CA ASP A 344 14.78 0.74 -18.62
C ASP A 344 13.27 0.90 -18.89
N GLU A 345 12.42 0.82 -17.87
CA GLU A 345 10.98 0.95 -18.06
C GLU A 345 10.57 2.39 -18.38
N SER A 346 11.20 3.36 -17.75
CA SER A 346 11.04 4.77 -18.11
C SER A 346 11.55 5.05 -19.52
N PHE A 347 12.68 4.47 -19.91
CA PHE A 347 13.22 4.60 -21.28
C PHE A 347 12.27 4.02 -22.33
N LYS A 348 11.81 2.79 -22.16
CA LYS A 348 10.83 2.15 -23.06
C LYS A 348 9.57 2.99 -23.22
N ARG A 349 9.16 3.67 -22.15
CA ARG A 349 7.96 4.48 -22.17
C ARG A 349 8.08 5.73 -23.01
N VAL A 350 9.25 6.39 -23.03
CA VAL A 350 9.43 7.71 -23.64
C VAL A 350 10.22 7.69 -24.96
N VAL A 351 10.91 6.61 -25.29
CA VAL A 351 11.77 6.53 -26.49
C VAL A 351 11.08 6.93 -27.80
N ASN A 352 9.77 6.72 -27.91
CA ASN A 352 8.94 7.09 -29.05
C ASN A 352 7.91 8.18 -28.73
N LYS A 353 8.12 8.98 -27.69
CA LYS A 353 7.20 10.08 -27.28
C LYS A 353 7.98 11.38 -27.11
N PRO A 354 7.63 12.46 -27.84
CA PRO A 354 6.67 12.48 -28.95
C PRO A 354 7.08 11.52 -30.07
N ALA A 355 6.15 11.16 -30.98
CA ALA A 355 6.42 10.22 -32.06
C ALA A 355 7.62 10.70 -32.92
N LEU A 356 8.77 10.08 -32.73
CA LEU A 356 10.05 10.49 -33.33
C LEU A 356 10.37 9.72 -34.62
N SER A 357 9.40 9.08 -35.24
CA SER A 357 9.60 8.23 -36.43
C SER A 357 10.59 7.05 -36.24
N LEU A 358 10.83 6.66 -34.99
CA LEU A 358 11.69 5.52 -34.61
C LEU A 358 10.96 4.18 -34.77
N ILE A 359 10.05 4.08 -35.75
CA ILE A 359 9.15 2.94 -35.96
C ILE A 359 9.92 1.63 -36.22
N HIS A 360 11.19 1.68 -36.57
CA HIS A 360 12.01 0.51 -36.91
C HIS A 360 12.95 0.03 -35.80
N ILE A 361 12.95 0.65 -34.62
CA ILE A 361 13.68 0.12 -33.45
C ILE A 361 12.73 -0.85 -32.74
N SER A 362 12.66 -2.06 -33.22
CA SER A 362 11.74 -3.10 -32.71
C SER A 362 12.06 -3.60 -31.31
N GLU A 363 13.24 -3.31 -30.80
CA GLU A 363 13.61 -3.49 -29.40
C GLU A 363 14.50 -2.33 -28.98
N PRO A 364 14.15 -1.59 -27.92
CA PRO A 364 15.08 -0.68 -27.29
C PRO A 364 16.11 -1.52 -26.51
N THR A 365 17.00 -2.19 -27.25
CA THR A 365 18.29 -2.51 -26.66
C THR A 365 18.88 -1.16 -26.31
N ARG A 366 19.24 -0.95 -25.05
CA ARG A 366 20.05 0.19 -24.64
C ARG A 366 21.15 0.36 -25.66
N PRO A 367 21.12 1.40 -26.52
CA PRO A 367 22.20 1.55 -27.47
C PRO A 367 23.45 1.77 -26.60
N ARG A 368 24.48 0.97 -26.80
CA ARG A 368 25.85 1.29 -26.33
C ARG A 368 26.30 2.67 -26.82
N LEU A 369 25.50 3.32 -27.63
CA LEU A 369 25.64 4.66 -28.20
C LEU A 369 25.36 5.83 -27.24
N ILE A 370 24.89 5.59 -26.02
CA ILE A 370 24.73 6.65 -25.00
C ILE A 370 25.94 6.65 -24.03
N SER A 371 26.99 5.91 -24.34
CA SER A 371 28.28 5.98 -23.66
C SER A 371 29.27 6.82 -24.46
N TYR A 372 28.91 8.07 -24.78
CA TYR A 372 29.84 9.12 -25.16
C TYR A 372 29.71 10.31 -24.22
#